data_e29be54db35d1d530981bf34dc1ab047
#
_entry.id   e29be54db35d1d530981bf34dc1ab047
#
_cell.length_a   1.000
_cell.length_b   1.000
_cell.length_c   1.000
_cell.angle_alpha   90.00
_cell.angle_beta   90.00
_cell.angle_gamma   90.00
#
_symmetry.space_group_name_H-M   'P 1'
#
loop_
_entity.id
_entity.type
_entity.pdbx_description
1 polymer ?
#
loop_
_entity_poly.entity_id
_entity_poly.type
_entity_poly.pdbx_seq_one_letter_code
_entity_poly.pdbx_strand_id
1 'polypeptide(L)'
;MTWRKRLVVLRNRLYLYPVPEPMPRTRFFWLATGLVALVAVTFSVYFILLHLGRQDAYLTPAEDLGTMDQAVWSLTHGQLFHQTVCNIVSDTNCTGVNGVSRFAIHFEPVLFLVSLFYLIVSSPKTLLVLQTLVVAAGAFPAFWLARLRLRNELAAVGIAVLYLLYPALQQAEIFDFHAVTLTCALLLFTLYFMYTRRTVWLFVFAILSMACKEEMPAVIAMFGLWSIVFQQRWRTGLGLVALSMAWVGITLLIYHFASPTGHPLLASRYGYLGNSPSQILFYFLQHPRAVIDQHLLEPAHRQYLRILLAPAGYLPVLAPWVLVMAFPSIALNLLSSYRNQYLGVFQYSAEIVPVLIFATIEA
;
A
#
# COMPACT_ATOMS: atom_id res chain seq x y z
N MET A 1 -11.20 39.54 20.73
CA MET A 1 -10.35 38.42 20.31
C MET A 1 -9.82 38.73 18.91
N THR A 2 -8.50 38.87 18.71
CA THR A 2 -7.92 39.29 17.43
C THR A 2 -8.15 38.20 16.36
N TRP A 3 -8.27 38.59 15.08
CA TRP A 3 -8.48 37.70 13.94
C TRP A 3 -7.47 36.52 13.91
N ARG A 4 -6.19 36.79 14.25
CA ARG A 4 -5.16 35.75 14.45
C ARG A 4 -5.53 34.69 15.50
N LYS A 5 -6.10 35.09 16.64
CA LYS A 5 -6.55 34.15 17.69
C LYS A 5 -7.74 33.31 17.22
N ARG A 6 -8.66 33.87 16.41
CA ARG A 6 -9.78 33.13 15.82
C ARG A 6 -9.29 32.10 14.80
N LEU A 7 -8.32 32.44 13.96
CA LEU A 7 -7.71 31.50 13.00
C LEU A 7 -6.97 30.36 13.70
N VAL A 8 -6.23 30.64 14.77
CA VAL A 8 -5.54 29.62 15.56
C VAL A 8 -6.55 28.69 16.23
N VAL A 9 -7.65 29.20 16.77
CA VAL A 9 -8.71 28.38 17.38
C VAL A 9 -9.42 27.54 16.31
N LEU A 10 -9.71 28.13 15.14
CA LEU A 10 -10.33 27.40 14.02
C LEU A 10 -9.40 26.31 13.48
N ARG A 11 -8.12 26.64 13.27
CA ARG A 11 -7.08 25.68 12.89
C ARG A 11 -6.99 24.53 13.89
N ASN A 12 -6.95 24.82 15.18
CA ASN A 12 -6.85 23.81 16.23
C ASN A 12 -8.10 22.94 16.32
N ARG A 13 -9.28 23.46 15.99
CA ARG A 13 -10.52 22.67 15.96
C ARG A 13 -10.64 21.80 14.70
N LEU A 14 -10.17 22.29 13.54
CA LEU A 14 -10.33 21.60 12.25
C LEU A 14 -9.19 20.62 11.94
N TYR A 15 -7.97 20.88 12.43
CA TYR A 15 -6.76 20.17 11.99
C TYR A 15 -5.97 19.45 13.09
N LEU A 16 -6.37 19.54 14.37
CA LEU A 16 -5.71 18.78 15.41
C LEU A 16 -6.46 17.49 15.69
N TYR A 17 -5.71 16.39 15.64
CA TYR A 17 -6.21 15.06 15.94
C TYR A 17 -5.93 14.73 17.42
N PRO A 18 -6.86 15.01 18.33
CA PRO A 18 -6.74 14.61 19.74
C PRO A 18 -6.78 13.09 19.86
N VAL A 19 -6.38 12.58 21.02
CA VAL A 19 -6.60 11.16 21.33
C VAL A 19 -8.09 10.88 21.26
N PRO A 20 -8.55 9.91 20.46
CA PRO A 20 -9.97 9.61 20.38
C PRO A 20 -10.46 9.07 21.73
N GLU A 21 -11.59 9.57 22.19
CA GLU A 21 -12.25 9.02 23.36
C GLU A 21 -12.73 7.60 23.06
N PRO A 22 -12.44 6.64 23.94
CA PRO A 22 -12.92 5.29 23.76
C PRO A 22 -14.44 5.23 23.75
N MET A 23 -15.01 4.53 22.79
CA MET A 23 -16.43 4.25 22.75
C MET A 23 -16.75 2.98 23.52
N PRO A 24 -17.88 2.93 24.29
CA PRO A 24 -18.27 1.73 25.02
C PRO A 24 -18.53 0.56 24.07
N ARG A 25 -18.14 -0.63 24.49
CA ARG A 25 -18.42 -1.89 23.76
C ARG A 25 -19.81 -2.41 24.11
N THR A 26 -20.84 -1.78 23.54
CA THR A 26 -22.24 -2.15 23.70
C THR A 26 -22.60 -3.43 22.95
N ARG A 27 -23.84 -3.94 23.09
CA ARG A 27 -24.34 -5.05 22.26
C ARG A 27 -24.28 -4.70 20.77
N PHE A 28 -24.56 -3.46 20.40
CA PHE A 28 -24.44 -2.97 19.03
C PHE A 28 -23.02 -3.08 18.48
N PHE A 29 -22.01 -2.78 19.29
CA PHE A 29 -20.61 -2.97 18.87
C PHE A 29 -20.32 -4.43 18.51
N TRP A 30 -20.77 -5.38 19.32
CA TRP A 30 -20.53 -6.79 19.04
C TRP A 30 -21.31 -7.29 17.83
N LEU A 31 -22.56 -6.84 17.63
CA LEU A 31 -23.33 -7.13 16.43
C LEU A 31 -22.65 -6.54 15.17
N ALA A 32 -22.22 -5.28 15.22
CA ALA A 32 -21.49 -4.64 14.13
C ALA A 32 -20.17 -5.36 13.83
N THR A 33 -19.40 -5.73 14.86
CA THR A 33 -18.16 -6.51 14.69
C THR A 33 -18.44 -7.88 14.08
N GLY A 34 -19.51 -8.56 14.52
CA GLY A 34 -19.95 -9.83 13.93
C GLY A 34 -20.35 -9.69 12.45
N LEU A 35 -21.02 -8.60 12.09
CA LEU A 35 -21.36 -8.31 10.69
C LEU A 35 -20.11 -8.03 9.85
N VAL A 36 -19.14 -7.24 10.36
CA VAL A 36 -17.85 -7.02 9.68
C VAL A 36 -17.11 -8.34 9.49
N ALA A 37 -17.07 -9.20 10.51
CA ALA A 37 -16.46 -10.52 10.41
C ALA A 37 -17.17 -11.40 9.37
N LEU A 38 -18.51 -11.39 9.32
CA LEU A 38 -19.27 -12.13 8.31
C LEU A 38 -18.93 -11.66 6.89
N VAL A 39 -18.89 -10.34 6.66
CA VAL A 39 -18.57 -9.79 5.34
C VAL A 39 -17.10 -10.10 4.97
N ALA A 40 -16.17 -10.02 5.92
CA ALA A 40 -14.77 -10.39 5.70
C ALA A 40 -14.60 -11.89 5.37
N VAL A 41 -15.34 -12.77 6.06
CA VAL A 41 -15.37 -14.22 5.75
C VAL A 41 -15.97 -14.46 4.38
N THR A 42 -17.09 -13.81 4.05
CA THR A 42 -17.73 -13.93 2.72
C THR A 42 -16.79 -13.50 1.61
N PHE A 43 -16.10 -12.35 1.78
CA PHE A 43 -15.06 -11.88 0.88
C PHE A 43 -13.95 -12.94 0.74
N SER A 44 -13.44 -13.44 1.86
CA SER A 44 -12.37 -14.43 1.86
C SER A 44 -12.78 -15.72 1.13
N VAL A 45 -13.95 -16.26 1.42
CA VAL A 45 -14.44 -17.47 0.75
C VAL A 45 -14.58 -17.24 -0.75
N TYR A 46 -15.20 -16.11 -1.15
CA TYR A 46 -15.38 -15.79 -2.57
C TYR A 46 -14.05 -15.71 -3.32
N PHE A 47 -13.08 -14.91 -2.81
CA PHE A 47 -11.80 -14.72 -3.50
C PHE A 47 -10.91 -15.96 -3.43
N ILE A 48 -10.90 -16.71 -2.34
CA ILE A 48 -10.17 -17.99 -2.26
C ILE A 48 -10.70 -18.97 -3.32
N LEU A 49 -12.02 -19.15 -3.41
CA LEU A 49 -12.60 -20.05 -4.42
C LEU A 49 -12.29 -19.57 -5.84
N LEU A 50 -12.36 -18.26 -6.09
CA LEU A 50 -12.01 -17.66 -7.37
C LEU A 50 -10.54 -17.93 -7.73
N HIS A 51 -9.62 -17.68 -6.81
CA HIS A 51 -8.18 -17.88 -7.01
C HIS A 51 -7.82 -19.34 -7.23
N LEU A 52 -8.35 -20.24 -6.40
CA LEU A 52 -8.11 -21.66 -6.54
C LEU A 52 -8.64 -22.18 -7.90
N GLY A 53 -9.85 -21.73 -8.29
CA GLY A 53 -10.41 -22.08 -9.60
C GLY A 53 -9.60 -21.55 -10.77
N ARG A 54 -9.10 -20.31 -10.70
CA ARG A 54 -8.22 -19.72 -11.73
C ARG A 54 -6.89 -20.48 -11.81
N GLN A 55 -6.27 -20.80 -10.68
CA GLN A 55 -5.03 -21.56 -10.62
C GLN A 55 -5.21 -22.97 -11.21
N ASP A 56 -6.30 -23.67 -10.85
CA ASP A 56 -6.59 -25.02 -11.38
C ASP A 56 -6.92 -25.00 -12.87
N ALA A 57 -7.44 -23.90 -13.39
CA ALA A 57 -7.70 -23.68 -14.81
C ALA A 57 -6.51 -23.12 -15.59
N TYR A 58 -5.32 -22.99 -14.98
CA TYR A 58 -4.11 -22.40 -15.57
C TYR A 58 -4.32 -20.95 -16.10
N LEU A 59 -5.17 -20.17 -15.43
CA LEU A 59 -5.45 -18.77 -15.76
C LEU A 59 -4.58 -17.77 -14.98
N THR A 60 -3.61 -18.26 -14.22
CA THR A 60 -2.62 -17.45 -13.49
C THR A 60 -1.29 -17.44 -14.26
N PRO A 61 -0.69 -16.25 -14.51
CA PRO A 61 0.57 -16.18 -15.25
C PRO A 61 1.76 -16.74 -14.46
N ALA A 62 2.63 -17.46 -15.15
CA ALA A 62 3.89 -17.92 -14.56
C ALA A 62 4.82 -16.76 -14.17
N GLU A 63 4.65 -15.63 -14.85
CA GLU A 63 5.45 -14.43 -14.72
C GLU A 63 5.25 -13.70 -13.39
N ASP A 64 4.03 -13.65 -12.88
CA ASP A 64 3.68 -13.04 -11.60
C ASP A 64 3.64 -14.09 -10.49
N LEU A 65 2.63 -14.97 -10.49
CA LEU A 65 2.47 -15.98 -9.44
C LEU A 65 3.60 -17.02 -9.44
N GLY A 66 4.04 -17.48 -10.60
CA GLY A 66 5.10 -18.51 -10.69
C GLY A 66 6.45 -17.99 -10.21
N THR A 67 6.81 -16.73 -10.49
CA THR A 67 8.06 -16.14 -9.96
C THR A 67 8.01 -15.98 -8.45
N MET A 68 6.85 -15.60 -7.89
CA MET A 68 6.66 -15.48 -6.43
C MET A 68 6.72 -16.86 -5.76
N ASP A 69 6.04 -17.84 -6.33
CA ASP A 69 6.07 -19.23 -5.86
C ASP A 69 7.50 -19.76 -5.82
N GLN A 70 8.23 -19.63 -6.93
CA GLN A 70 9.63 -20.06 -7.03
C GLN A 70 10.53 -19.34 -6.02
N ALA A 71 10.39 -18.02 -5.87
CA ALA A 71 11.20 -17.24 -4.95
C ALA A 71 10.99 -17.70 -3.50
N VAL A 72 9.72 -17.88 -3.08
CA VAL A 72 9.40 -18.33 -1.72
C VAL A 72 9.81 -19.79 -1.51
N TRP A 73 9.60 -20.65 -2.49
CA TRP A 73 10.03 -22.05 -2.46
C TRP A 73 11.55 -22.16 -2.33
N SER A 74 12.30 -21.39 -3.11
CA SER A 74 13.76 -21.42 -3.11
C SER A 74 14.33 -21.02 -1.75
N LEU A 75 13.70 -20.08 -1.01
CA LEU A 75 14.11 -19.73 0.34
C LEU A 75 14.02 -20.93 1.30
N THR A 76 12.97 -21.74 1.20
CA THR A 76 12.82 -22.95 2.03
C THR A 76 13.82 -24.05 1.68
N HIS A 77 14.54 -23.90 0.55
CA HIS A 77 15.60 -24.80 0.08
C HIS A 77 17.00 -24.17 0.15
N GLY A 78 17.17 -23.13 0.97
CA GLY A 78 18.47 -22.51 1.24
C GLY A 78 18.99 -21.52 0.19
N GLN A 79 18.14 -21.09 -0.73
CA GLN A 79 18.48 -20.07 -1.73
C GLN A 79 17.68 -18.78 -1.48
N LEU A 80 18.36 -17.63 -1.41
CA LEU A 80 17.73 -16.36 -1.07
C LEU A 80 16.82 -15.85 -2.20
N PHE A 81 15.53 -16.25 -2.16
CA PHE A 81 14.48 -15.82 -3.09
C PHE A 81 14.89 -15.94 -4.57
N HIS A 82 15.58 -17.04 -4.91
CA HIS A 82 16.05 -17.27 -6.25
C HIS A 82 14.87 -17.58 -7.19
N GLN A 83 14.88 -16.96 -8.37
CA GLN A 83 13.91 -17.19 -9.43
C GLN A 83 14.59 -17.25 -10.79
N THR A 84 14.11 -18.10 -11.69
CA THR A 84 14.65 -18.27 -13.04
C THR A 84 13.77 -17.64 -14.12
N VAL A 85 12.49 -17.40 -13.81
CA VAL A 85 11.58 -16.67 -14.70
C VAL A 85 11.74 -15.19 -14.43
N CYS A 86 12.21 -14.49 -15.44
CA CYS A 86 12.27 -13.04 -15.45
C CYS A 86 11.42 -12.55 -16.61
N ASN A 87 10.31 -11.86 -16.32
CA ASN A 87 9.62 -11.16 -17.38
C ASN A 87 10.40 -9.92 -17.78
N ILE A 88 11.32 -10.13 -18.68
CA ILE A 88 11.98 -8.97 -19.20
C ILE A 88 12.15 -9.18 -20.67
N VAL A 89 11.04 -9.03 -21.34
CA VAL A 89 10.99 -8.92 -22.81
C VAL A 89 11.92 -7.81 -23.32
N SER A 90 12.39 -6.93 -22.42
CA SER A 90 13.25 -5.81 -22.78
C SER A 90 14.59 -5.73 -21.99
N ASP A 91 14.82 -6.59 -20.99
CA ASP A 91 16.01 -6.46 -20.14
C ASP A 91 16.90 -7.71 -20.19
N THR A 92 17.97 -7.59 -20.97
CA THR A 92 19.00 -8.62 -21.16
C THR A 92 19.72 -9.05 -19.87
N ASN A 93 19.57 -8.27 -18.78
CA ASN A 93 20.25 -8.54 -17.52
C ASN A 93 19.59 -9.66 -16.68
N CYS A 94 18.39 -10.04 -17.00
CA CYS A 94 17.67 -11.13 -16.33
C CYS A 94 17.75 -12.46 -17.10
N THR A 95 18.41 -12.49 -18.23
CA THR A 95 18.53 -13.68 -19.11
C THR A 95 19.67 -14.63 -18.71
N GLY A 96 20.25 -14.45 -17.52
CA GLY A 96 21.24 -15.41 -17.02
C GLY A 96 20.60 -16.79 -16.85
N VAL A 97 21.24 -17.83 -17.42
CA VAL A 97 20.88 -19.25 -17.26
C VAL A 97 20.72 -19.63 -15.77
N ASN A 98 21.32 -18.86 -14.89
CA ASN A 98 21.36 -19.10 -13.45
C ASN A 98 20.24 -18.37 -12.65
N GLY A 99 19.39 -17.57 -13.30
CA GLY A 99 18.37 -16.78 -12.62
C GLY A 99 18.92 -15.65 -11.76
N VAL A 100 18.05 -15.01 -10.99
CA VAL A 100 18.36 -13.90 -10.08
C VAL A 100 17.62 -14.04 -8.76
N SER A 101 18.10 -13.36 -7.71
CA SER A 101 17.29 -13.18 -6.51
C SER A 101 16.14 -12.21 -6.78
N ARG A 102 14.97 -12.46 -6.22
CA ARG A 102 13.85 -11.52 -6.23
C ARG A 102 14.25 -10.13 -5.75
N PHE A 103 15.21 -10.05 -4.81
CA PHE A 103 15.73 -8.80 -4.31
C PHE A 103 16.54 -7.97 -5.34
N ALA A 104 16.86 -8.52 -6.50
CA ALA A 104 17.39 -7.73 -7.60
C ALA A 104 16.29 -6.93 -8.34
N ILE A 105 15.02 -7.34 -8.21
CA ILE A 105 13.88 -6.76 -8.89
C ILE A 105 13.04 -5.92 -7.93
N HIS A 106 12.64 -6.51 -6.79
CA HIS A 106 11.86 -5.89 -5.74
C HIS A 106 12.38 -6.27 -4.37
N PHE A 107 12.47 -5.30 -3.46
CA PHE A 107 12.83 -5.53 -2.07
C PHE A 107 11.58 -5.78 -1.24
N GLU A 108 11.25 -7.07 -1.06
CA GLU A 108 10.02 -7.55 -0.42
C GLU A 108 10.32 -8.47 0.80
N PRO A 109 10.95 -7.96 1.88
CA PRO A 109 11.32 -8.81 3.05
C PRO A 109 10.14 -9.49 3.74
N VAL A 110 8.90 -9.05 3.54
CA VAL A 110 7.70 -9.73 4.05
C VAL A 110 7.62 -11.19 3.59
N LEU A 111 8.26 -11.52 2.48
CA LEU A 111 8.32 -12.89 1.95
C LEU A 111 9.02 -13.87 2.90
N PHE A 112 9.88 -13.41 3.83
CA PHE A 112 10.40 -14.24 4.91
C PHE A 112 9.28 -14.76 5.83
N LEU A 113 8.28 -13.91 6.13
CA LEU A 113 7.13 -14.35 6.93
C LEU A 113 6.20 -15.26 6.12
N VAL A 114 6.02 -14.96 4.84
CA VAL A 114 5.23 -15.79 3.91
C VAL A 114 5.84 -17.17 3.76
N SER A 115 7.15 -17.29 3.71
CA SER A 115 7.85 -18.59 3.55
C SER A 115 7.62 -19.56 4.71
N LEU A 116 7.28 -19.08 5.91
CA LEU A 116 6.92 -19.94 7.03
C LEU A 116 5.70 -20.81 6.74
N PHE A 117 4.76 -20.32 5.93
CA PHE A 117 3.58 -21.08 5.50
C PHE A 117 3.93 -22.11 4.42
N TYR A 118 4.99 -21.87 3.65
CA TYR A 118 5.50 -22.86 2.70
C TYR A 118 6.13 -24.08 3.36
N LEU A 119 6.58 -23.94 4.60
CA LEU A 119 7.02 -25.10 5.40
C LEU A 119 5.87 -26.06 5.76
N ILE A 120 4.61 -25.56 5.69
CA ILE A 120 3.41 -26.36 5.96
C ILE A 120 2.80 -26.85 4.64
N VAL A 121 2.56 -25.94 3.71
CA VAL A 121 2.01 -26.25 2.36
C VAL A 121 2.78 -25.47 1.30
N SER A 122 3.70 -26.15 0.61
CA SER A 122 4.51 -25.59 -0.46
C SER A 122 3.70 -25.60 -1.77
N SER A 123 3.00 -24.52 -2.04
CA SER A 123 2.11 -24.38 -3.19
C SER A 123 1.82 -22.91 -3.51
N PRO A 124 1.72 -22.49 -4.78
CA PRO A 124 1.29 -21.14 -5.14
C PRO A 124 -0.09 -20.78 -4.59
N LYS A 125 -0.96 -21.78 -4.36
CA LYS A 125 -2.27 -21.59 -3.70
C LYS A 125 -2.14 -21.00 -2.30
N THR A 126 -1.07 -21.32 -1.58
CA THR A 126 -0.78 -20.75 -0.24
C THR A 126 -0.60 -19.25 -0.29
N LEU A 127 0.09 -18.73 -1.32
CA LEU A 127 0.26 -17.28 -1.51
C LEU A 127 -1.09 -16.58 -1.70
N LEU A 128 -1.94 -17.13 -2.58
CA LEU A 128 -3.26 -16.57 -2.90
C LEU A 128 -4.18 -16.55 -1.67
N VAL A 129 -4.20 -17.66 -0.91
CA VAL A 129 -4.99 -17.76 0.33
C VAL A 129 -4.50 -16.74 1.38
N LEU A 130 -3.18 -16.64 1.59
CA LEU A 130 -2.60 -15.70 2.55
C LEU A 130 -2.92 -14.26 2.19
N GLN A 131 -2.77 -13.88 0.91
CA GLN A 131 -3.12 -12.55 0.43
C GLN A 131 -4.57 -12.22 0.76
N THR A 132 -5.50 -13.08 0.37
CA THR A 132 -6.93 -12.88 0.60
C THR A 132 -7.26 -12.71 2.09
N LEU A 133 -6.70 -13.55 2.97
CA LEU A 133 -6.94 -13.46 4.40
C LEU A 133 -6.39 -12.17 5.00
N VAL A 134 -5.19 -11.74 4.58
CA VAL A 134 -4.60 -10.48 5.06
C VAL A 134 -5.40 -9.29 4.56
N VAL A 135 -5.78 -9.25 3.28
CA VAL A 135 -6.60 -8.17 2.71
C VAL A 135 -7.95 -8.09 3.43
N ALA A 136 -8.64 -9.22 3.63
CA ALA A 136 -9.91 -9.25 4.35
C ALA A 136 -9.80 -8.73 5.79
N ALA A 137 -8.67 -9.00 6.47
CA ALA A 137 -8.43 -8.51 7.83
C ALA A 137 -8.39 -6.98 7.92
N GLY A 138 -8.11 -6.27 6.82
CA GLY A 138 -8.14 -4.81 6.75
C GLY A 138 -9.53 -4.20 7.01
N ALA A 139 -10.61 -4.99 6.88
CA ALA A 139 -11.96 -4.54 7.23
C ALA A 139 -12.09 -4.15 8.71
N PHE A 140 -11.34 -4.81 9.61
CA PHE A 140 -11.40 -4.50 11.03
C PHE A 140 -10.82 -3.14 11.38
N PRO A 141 -9.58 -2.77 11.02
CA PRO A 141 -9.07 -1.42 11.28
C PRO A 141 -9.87 -0.34 10.53
N ALA A 142 -10.43 -0.60 9.34
CA ALA A 142 -11.34 0.31 8.66
C ALA A 142 -12.60 0.58 9.52
N PHE A 143 -13.23 -0.48 10.03
CA PHE A 143 -14.35 -0.39 10.96
C PHE A 143 -13.99 0.35 12.25
N TRP A 144 -12.86 0.03 12.88
CA TRP A 144 -12.46 0.66 14.14
C TRP A 144 -12.14 2.14 13.99
N LEU A 145 -11.46 2.54 12.91
CA LEU A 145 -11.19 3.94 12.59
C LEU A 145 -12.48 4.72 12.38
N ALA A 146 -13.36 4.21 11.51
CA ALA A 146 -14.64 4.82 11.23
C ALA A 146 -15.51 4.94 12.48
N ARG A 147 -15.58 3.90 13.30
CA ARG A 147 -16.31 3.90 14.56
C ARG A 147 -15.82 4.97 15.54
N LEU A 148 -14.51 5.09 15.68
CA LEU A 148 -13.91 6.09 16.57
C LEU A 148 -14.20 7.51 16.09
N ARG A 149 -14.19 7.74 14.77
CA ARG A 149 -14.33 9.07 14.19
C ARG A 149 -15.79 9.48 14.01
N LEU A 150 -16.60 8.61 13.42
CA LEU A 150 -18.01 8.88 13.11
C LEU A 150 -18.94 8.63 14.32
N ARG A 151 -18.45 7.93 15.35
CA ARG A 151 -19.19 7.58 16.57
C ARG A 151 -20.55 6.88 16.28
N ASN A 152 -20.56 6.09 15.20
CA ASN A 152 -21.73 5.37 14.71
C ASN A 152 -21.29 4.00 14.16
N GLU A 153 -21.83 2.94 14.75
CA GLU A 153 -21.48 1.56 14.38
C GLU A 153 -21.96 1.19 12.96
N LEU A 154 -23.12 1.65 12.54
CA LEU A 154 -23.67 1.32 11.22
C LEU A 154 -22.86 2.00 10.11
N ALA A 155 -22.53 3.28 10.28
CA ALA A 155 -21.64 3.99 9.36
C ALA A 155 -20.26 3.33 9.30
N ALA A 156 -19.75 2.86 10.44
CA ALA A 156 -18.46 2.17 10.51
C ALA A 156 -18.50 0.81 9.77
N VAL A 157 -19.60 0.05 9.86
CA VAL A 157 -19.82 -1.16 9.04
C VAL A 157 -19.81 -0.78 7.56
N GLY A 158 -20.51 0.31 7.18
CA GLY A 158 -20.51 0.81 5.79
C GLY A 158 -19.10 1.10 5.25
N ILE A 159 -18.22 1.68 6.07
CA ILE A 159 -16.82 1.91 5.68
C ILE A 159 -16.04 0.60 5.54
N ALA A 160 -16.23 -0.38 6.41
CA ALA A 160 -15.58 -1.69 6.27
C ALA A 160 -16.05 -2.42 4.99
N VAL A 161 -17.35 -2.33 4.67
CA VAL A 161 -17.91 -2.86 3.42
C VAL A 161 -17.34 -2.11 2.21
N LEU A 162 -17.28 -0.76 2.26
CA LEU A 162 -16.69 0.06 1.21
C LEU A 162 -15.23 -0.35 0.95
N TYR A 163 -14.45 -0.60 2.01
CA TYR A 163 -13.07 -1.07 1.88
C TYR A 163 -13.00 -2.40 1.09
N LEU A 164 -13.76 -3.42 1.49
CA LEU A 164 -13.75 -4.73 0.83
C LEU A 164 -14.30 -4.69 -0.60
N LEU A 165 -15.26 -3.80 -0.85
CA LEU A 165 -15.86 -3.62 -2.18
C LEU A 165 -15.14 -2.56 -3.02
N TYR A 166 -14.02 -1.98 -2.55
CA TYR A 166 -13.29 -0.96 -3.30
C TYR A 166 -12.73 -1.55 -4.59
N PRO A 167 -13.11 -1.06 -5.78
CA PRO A 167 -12.72 -1.69 -7.04
C PRO A 167 -11.19 -1.83 -7.21
N ALA A 168 -10.41 -0.81 -6.81
CA ALA A 168 -8.96 -0.86 -6.90
C ALA A 168 -8.34 -1.92 -5.97
N LEU A 169 -8.95 -2.18 -4.80
CA LEU A 169 -8.55 -3.28 -3.91
C LEU A 169 -8.89 -4.62 -4.54
N GLN A 170 -10.12 -4.78 -5.06
CA GLN A 170 -10.54 -6.05 -5.68
C GLN A 170 -9.71 -6.37 -6.92
N GLN A 171 -9.34 -5.37 -7.72
CA GLN A 171 -8.45 -5.58 -8.86
C GLN A 171 -7.05 -6.01 -8.43
N ALA A 172 -6.49 -5.39 -7.39
CA ALA A 172 -5.22 -5.81 -6.81
C ALA A 172 -5.29 -7.24 -6.23
N GLU A 173 -6.44 -7.63 -5.65
CA GLU A 173 -6.68 -8.97 -5.12
C GLU A 173 -6.79 -10.01 -6.25
N ILE A 174 -7.53 -9.70 -7.33
CA ILE A 174 -7.73 -10.61 -8.47
C ILE A 174 -6.42 -10.84 -9.25
N PHE A 175 -5.52 -9.89 -9.24
CA PHE A 175 -4.28 -9.93 -10.02
C PHE A 175 -3.17 -10.73 -9.32
N ASP A 176 -3.40 -11.98 -9.03
CA ASP A 176 -2.43 -12.91 -8.44
C ASP A 176 -1.77 -12.39 -7.13
N PHE A 177 -0.82 -13.14 -6.58
CA PHE A 177 -0.12 -12.72 -5.38
C PHE A 177 0.94 -11.67 -5.67
N HIS A 178 0.82 -10.54 -4.96
CA HIS A 178 1.85 -9.52 -4.88
C HIS A 178 2.00 -9.04 -3.43
N ALA A 179 3.24 -9.00 -2.94
CA ALA A 179 3.48 -8.57 -1.55
C ALA A 179 2.91 -7.17 -1.25
N VAL A 180 2.91 -6.26 -2.23
CA VAL A 180 2.31 -4.92 -2.10
C VAL A 180 0.80 -4.95 -1.83
N THR A 181 0.07 -5.96 -2.29
CA THR A 181 -1.37 -6.10 -2.03
C THR A 181 -1.68 -6.24 -0.53
N LEU A 182 -0.76 -6.83 0.24
CA LEU A 182 -0.89 -6.93 1.69
C LEU A 182 -0.94 -5.56 2.38
N THR A 183 -0.39 -4.52 1.74
CA THR A 183 -0.41 -3.15 2.28
C THR A 183 -1.81 -2.58 2.43
N CYS A 184 -2.81 -3.09 1.69
CA CYS A 184 -4.21 -2.72 1.86
C CYS A 184 -4.67 -2.83 3.33
N ALA A 185 -4.30 -3.90 4.00
CA ALA A 185 -4.63 -4.11 5.41
C ALA A 185 -3.58 -3.49 6.35
N LEU A 186 -2.29 -3.71 6.06
CA LEU A 186 -1.19 -3.29 6.94
C LEU A 186 -1.15 -1.77 7.15
N LEU A 187 -1.40 -0.99 6.11
CA LEU A 187 -1.49 0.47 6.23
C LEU A 187 -2.74 0.92 6.99
N LEU A 188 -3.89 0.22 6.87
CA LEU A 188 -5.05 0.51 7.71
C LEU A 188 -4.79 0.23 9.19
N PHE A 189 -4.09 -0.85 9.53
CA PHE A 189 -3.61 -1.09 10.90
C PHE A 189 -2.64 0.01 11.33
N THR A 190 -1.70 0.41 10.47
CA THR A 190 -0.76 1.51 10.75
C THR A 190 -1.52 2.81 11.05
N LEU A 191 -2.49 3.19 10.23
CA LEU A 191 -3.35 4.36 10.43
C LEU A 191 -4.17 4.25 11.72
N TYR A 192 -4.75 3.10 12.02
CA TYR A 192 -5.49 2.86 13.26
C TYR A 192 -4.60 3.05 14.49
N PHE A 193 -3.40 2.48 14.50
CA PHE A 193 -2.48 2.62 15.64
C PHE A 193 -1.86 4.02 15.71
N MET A 194 -1.67 4.70 14.59
CA MET A 194 -1.29 6.10 14.54
C MET A 194 -2.38 6.99 15.15
N TYR A 195 -3.64 6.77 14.77
CA TYR A 195 -4.80 7.51 15.26
C TYR A 195 -5.03 7.27 16.76
N THR A 196 -4.97 6.02 17.21
CA THR A 196 -5.12 5.64 18.63
C THR A 196 -3.88 5.86 19.49
N ARG A 197 -2.80 6.40 18.92
CA ARG A 197 -1.51 6.67 19.58
C ARG A 197 -0.84 5.47 20.23
N ARG A 198 -1.07 4.27 19.72
CA ARG A 198 -0.44 3.02 20.17
C ARG A 198 0.91 2.86 19.46
N THR A 199 1.93 3.55 19.98
CA THR A 199 3.22 3.74 19.32
C THR A 199 3.93 2.43 18.94
N VAL A 200 3.95 1.43 19.82
CA VAL A 200 4.62 0.14 19.53
C VAL A 200 4.00 -0.54 18.31
N TRP A 201 2.68 -0.70 18.30
CA TRP A 201 1.95 -1.31 17.19
C TRP A 201 2.04 -0.49 15.91
N LEU A 202 2.06 0.85 16.03
CA LEU A 202 2.31 1.73 14.90
C LEU A 202 3.62 1.38 14.19
N PHE A 203 4.72 1.23 14.94
CA PHE A 203 6.03 0.88 14.36
C PHE A 203 6.05 -0.55 13.82
N VAL A 204 5.42 -1.51 14.50
CA VAL A 204 5.31 -2.90 14.01
C VAL A 204 4.63 -2.93 12.64
N PHE A 205 3.45 -2.32 12.50
CA PHE A 205 2.73 -2.34 11.23
C PHE A 205 3.36 -1.44 10.17
N ALA A 206 4.06 -0.36 10.55
CA ALA A 206 4.86 0.44 9.62
C ALA A 206 6.02 -0.39 9.03
N ILE A 207 6.74 -1.17 9.85
CA ILE A 207 7.80 -2.08 9.38
C ILE A 207 7.22 -3.16 8.46
N LEU A 208 6.11 -3.79 8.84
CA LEU A 208 5.44 -4.80 8.00
C LEU A 208 5.00 -4.20 6.66
N SER A 209 4.49 -2.97 6.65
CA SER A 209 4.11 -2.27 5.41
C SER A 209 5.34 -1.98 4.54
N MET A 210 6.44 -1.49 5.12
CA MET A 210 7.68 -1.23 4.37
C MET A 210 8.32 -2.52 3.85
N ALA A 211 8.11 -3.64 4.53
CA ALA A 211 8.61 -4.94 4.09
C ALA A 211 7.88 -5.51 2.86
N CYS A 212 6.78 -4.89 2.43
CA CYS A 212 6.02 -5.35 1.26
C CYS A 212 6.56 -4.84 -0.08
N LYS A 213 7.21 -3.68 -0.11
CA LYS A 213 7.79 -3.12 -1.34
C LYS A 213 8.71 -1.93 -1.07
N GLU A 214 9.66 -1.71 -1.97
CA GLU A 214 10.71 -0.69 -1.85
C GLU A 214 10.20 0.76 -1.78
N GLU A 215 9.04 1.09 -2.33
CA GLU A 215 8.46 2.44 -2.27
C GLU A 215 7.69 2.74 -0.98
N MET A 216 7.33 1.73 -0.19
CA MET A 216 6.55 1.92 1.05
C MET A 216 7.19 2.83 2.09
N PRO A 217 8.52 2.90 2.23
CA PRO A 217 9.15 3.89 3.10
C PRO A 217 8.71 5.32 2.84
N ALA A 218 8.45 5.71 1.58
CA ALA A 218 7.97 7.05 1.26
C ALA A 218 6.57 7.32 1.83
N VAL A 219 5.67 6.33 1.77
CA VAL A 219 4.33 6.41 2.38
C VAL A 219 4.41 6.51 3.90
N ILE A 220 5.25 5.68 4.53
CA ILE A 220 5.45 5.72 5.99
C ILE A 220 6.11 7.02 6.45
N ALA A 221 7.03 7.59 5.67
CA ALA A 221 7.58 8.91 5.94
C ALA A 221 6.49 10.00 5.91
N MET A 222 5.55 9.93 4.94
CA MET A 222 4.40 10.85 4.89
C MET A 222 3.48 10.68 6.11
N PHE A 223 3.26 9.45 6.61
CA PHE A 223 2.54 9.23 7.88
C PHE A 223 3.29 9.87 9.06
N GLY A 224 4.62 9.80 9.05
CA GLY A 224 5.47 10.47 10.03
C GLY A 224 5.30 12.00 10.01
N LEU A 225 5.40 12.61 8.82
CA LEU A 225 5.20 14.05 8.63
C LEU A 225 3.78 14.48 9.03
N TRP A 226 2.79 13.71 8.64
CA TRP A 226 1.40 13.95 9.02
C TRP A 226 1.21 13.90 10.55
N SER A 227 1.84 12.93 11.23
CA SER A 227 1.80 12.84 12.69
C SER A 227 2.45 14.04 13.38
N ILE A 228 3.53 14.60 12.80
CA ILE A 228 4.15 15.83 13.31
C ILE A 228 3.18 17.01 13.19
N VAL A 229 2.61 17.20 12.00
CA VAL A 229 1.82 18.39 11.66
C VAL A 229 0.45 18.35 12.35
N PHE A 230 -0.28 17.25 12.22
CA PHE A 230 -1.69 17.16 12.61
C PHE A 230 -1.92 16.54 14.00
N GLN A 231 -1.03 15.64 14.46
CA GLN A 231 -1.11 15.09 15.82
C GLN A 231 -0.21 15.78 16.82
N GLN A 232 0.70 16.68 16.38
CA GLN A 232 1.73 17.32 17.20
C GLN A 232 2.62 16.30 17.93
N ARG A 233 2.87 15.14 17.29
CA ARG A 233 3.66 14.03 17.84
C ARG A 233 5.04 13.98 17.19
N TRP A 234 5.84 15.01 17.39
CA TRP A 234 7.12 15.18 16.72
C TRP A 234 8.09 14.00 16.93
N ARG A 235 8.16 13.42 18.14
CA ARG A 235 9.06 12.27 18.43
C ARG A 235 8.64 11.02 17.63
N THR A 236 7.35 10.70 17.62
CA THR A 236 6.82 9.57 16.87
C THR A 236 6.96 9.80 15.36
N GLY A 237 6.65 11.01 14.90
CA GLY A 237 6.75 11.33 13.48
C GLY A 237 8.19 11.33 12.98
N LEU A 238 9.14 11.95 13.72
CA LEU A 238 10.57 11.87 13.38
C LEU A 238 11.08 10.42 13.45
N GLY A 239 10.60 9.62 14.40
CA GLY A 239 10.93 8.20 14.46
C GLY A 239 10.50 7.43 13.20
N LEU A 240 9.28 7.68 12.68
CA LEU A 240 8.81 7.08 11.42
C LEU A 240 9.64 7.55 10.22
N VAL A 241 9.94 8.84 10.13
CA VAL A 241 10.78 9.40 9.05
C VAL A 241 12.20 8.80 9.11
N ALA A 242 12.83 8.76 10.29
CA ALA A 242 14.16 8.19 10.46
C ALA A 242 14.18 6.69 10.12
N LEU A 243 13.15 5.94 10.55
CA LEU A 243 12.99 4.53 10.20
C LEU A 243 12.86 4.34 8.68
N SER A 244 12.07 5.18 8.02
CA SER A 244 11.88 5.14 6.56
C SER A 244 13.21 5.43 5.83
N MET A 245 13.96 6.43 6.27
CA MET A 245 15.28 6.75 5.70
C MET A 245 16.28 5.61 5.90
N ALA A 246 16.32 5.00 7.08
CA ALA A 246 17.16 3.84 7.34
C ALA A 246 16.76 2.66 6.44
N TRP A 247 15.45 2.43 6.24
CA TRP A 247 14.95 1.38 5.36
C TRP A 247 15.35 1.61 3.90
N VAL A 248 15.24 2.85 3.39
CA VAL A 248 15.73 3.21 2.05
C VAL A 248 17.23 2.90 1.94
N GLY A 249 18.04 3.26 2.95
CA GLY A 249 19.47 2.92 2.97
C GLY A 249 19.73 1.43 2.88
N ILE A 250 18.98 0.61 3.64
CA ILE A 250 19.05 -0.86 3.58
C ILE A 250 18.65 -1.36 2.19
N THR A 251 17.56 -0.84 1.64
CA THR A 251 17.07 -1.22 0.30
C THR A 251 18.13 -0.96 -0.78
N LEU A 252 18.75 0.23 -0.77
CA LEU A 252 19.83 0.57 -1.72
C LEU A 252 21.05 -0.33 -1.56
N LEU A 253 21.42 -0.65 -0.32
CA LEU A 253 22.51 -1.57 -0.04
C LEU A 253 22.21 -2.98 -0.56
N ILE A 254 21.00 -3.47 -0.37
CA ILE A 254 20.56 -4.78 -0.89
C ILE A 254 20.59 -4.80 -2.41
N TYR A 255 20.09 -3.75 -3.08
CA TYR A 255 20.18 -3.66 -4.54
C TYR A 255 21.61 -3.66 -5.04
N HIS A 256 22.53 -2.97 -4.35
CA HIS A 256 23.94 -2.95 -4.72
C HIS A 256 24.57 -4.35 -4.76
N PHE A 257 24.17 -5.23 -3.84
CA PHE A 257 24.70 -6.61 -3.78
C PHE A 257 23.87 -7.63 -4.55
N ALA A 258 22.55 -7.48 -4.63
CA ALA A 258 21.66 -8.47 -5.23
C ALA A 258 21.45 -8.26 -6.73
N SER A 259 21.48 -7.00 -7.21
CA SER A 259 21.27 -6.72 -8.63
C SER A 259 22.57 -6.83 -9.42
N PRO A 260 22.56 -7.46 -10.61
CA PRO A 260 23.72 -7.53 -11.50
C PRO A 260 24.22 -6.14 -11.93
N THR A 261 23.35 -5.13 -11.94
CA THR A 261 23.68 -3.74 -12.32
C THR A 261 23.97 -2.84 -11.11
N GLY A 262 23.80 -3.33 -9.89
CA GLY A 262 23.88 -2.55 -8.65
C GLY A 262 22.71 -1.58 -8.44
N HIS A 263 21.69 -1.62 -9.32
CA HIS A 263 20.50 -0.76 -9.28
C HIS A 263 19.24 -1.59 -9.46
N PRO A 264 18.04 -1.07 -9.05
CA PRO A 264 16.78 -1.75 -9.31
C PRO A 264 16.56 -1.94 -10.82
N LEU A 265 16.26 -3.15 -11.26
CA LEU A 265 16.07 -3.46 -12.69
C LEU A 265 14.91 -2.68 -13.32
N LEU A 266 13.93 -2.25 -12.51
CA LEU A 266 12.74 -1.50 -12.99
C LEU A 266 12.90 0.04 -12.90
N ALA A 267 14.07 0.56 -12.56
CA ALA A 267 14.33 2.01 -12.49
C ALA A 267 14.16 2.72 -13.84
N SER A 268 14.28 2.01 -14.95
CA SER A 268 14.09 2.52 -16.32
C SER A 268 12.71 3.14 -16.57
N ARG A 269 11.68 2.77 -15.78
CA ARG A 269 10.32 3.33 -15.88
C ARG A 269 10.25 4.84 -15.67
N TYR A 270 11.25 5.43 -15.03
CA TYR A 270 11.36 6.87 -14.71
C TYR A 270 12.54 7.55 -15.40
N GLY A 271 13.28 6.83 -16.26
CA GLY A 271 14.52 7.31 -16.88
C GLY A 271 14.35 8.57 -17.73
N TYR A 272 13.17 8.83 -18.26
CA TYR A 272 12.85 10.05 -19.01
C TYR A 272 12.82 11.32 -18.14
N LEU A 273 12.62 11.19 -16.83
CA LEU A 273 12.68 12.30 -15.86
C LEU A 273 14.12 12.66 -15.47
N GLY A 274 15.03 11.71 -15.59
CA GLY A 274 16.44 11.86 -15.24
C GLY A 274 17.02 10.60 -14.59
N ASN A 275 18.35 10.51 -14.57
CA ASN A 275 19.08 9.37 -14.02
C ASN A 275 19.50 9.58 -12.54
N SER A 276 19.12 10.71 -11.95
CA SER A 276 19.40 11.02 -10.54
C SER A 276 18.27 11.84 -9.91
N PRO A 277 18.09 11.79 -8.57
CA PRO A 277 17.08 12.59 -7.88
C PRO A 277 17.19 14.10 -8.16
N SER A 278 18.40 14.62 -8.31
CA SER A 278 18.61 16.03 -8.66
C SER A 278 18.13 16.36 -10.07
N GLN A 279 18.41 15.50 -11.05
CA GLN A 279 17.93 15.68 -12.43
C GLN A 279 16.40 15.63 -12.48
N ILE A 280 15.77 14.71 -11.77
CA ILE A 280 14.31 14.60 -11.65
C ILE A 280 13.73 15.90 -11.06
N LEU A 281 14.32 16.41 -9.97
CA LEU A 281 13.90 17.68 -9.37
C LEU A 281 14.03 18.83 -10.35
N PHE A 282 15.16 18.94 -11.06
CA PHE A 282 15.38 19.97 -12.09
C PHE A 282 14.39 19.86 -13.24
N TYR A 283 14.05 18.64 -13.67
CA TYR A 283 13.01 18.42 -14.69
C TYR A 283 11.67 19.03 -14.29
N PHE A 284 11.21 18.80 -13.06
CA PHE A 284 9.96 19.38 -12.53
C PHE A 284 10.01 20.90 -12.45
N LEU A 285 11.15 21.48 -12.06
CA LEU A 285 11.31 22.93 -11.94
C LEU A 285 11.38 23.62 -13.30
N GLN A 286 12.00 22.99 -14.28
CA GLN A 286 12.19 23.56 -15.62
C GLN A 286 10.99 23.35 -16.54
N HIS A 287 10.22 22.28 -16.37
CA HIS A 287 9.11 21.88 -17.25
C HIS A 287 7.78 21.72 -16.52
N PRO A 288 7.35 22.69 -15.67
CA PRO A 288 6.13 22.53 -14.86
C PRO A 288 4.86 22.34 -15.71
N ARG A 289 4.79 23.00 -16.88
CA ARG A 289 3.64 22.83 -17.82
C ARG A 289 3.63 21.42 -18.40
N ALA A 290 4.77 20.90 -18.86
CA ALA A 290 4.84 19.56 -19.41
C ALA A 290 4.43 18.50 -18.36
N VAL A 291 4.83 18.69 -17.11
CA VAL A 291 4.42 17.80 -15.99
C VAL A 291 2.90 17.83 -15.82
N ILE A 292 2.28 19.02 -15.83
CA ILE A 292 0.83 19.13 -15.67
C ILE A 292 0.11 18.51 -16.89
N ASP A 293 0.52 18.85 -18.10
CA ASP A 293 -0.17 18.42 -19.32
C ASP A 293 -0.01 16.90 -19.54
N GLN A 294 1.18 16.35 -19.35
CA GLN A 294 1.50 14.94 -19.62
C GLN A 294 1.11 14.00 -18.47
N HIS A 295 1.11 14.47 -17.21
CA HIS A 295 0.92 13.59 -16.05
C HIS A 295 -0.36 13.85 -15.27
N LEU A 296 -0.96 15.04 -15.36
CA LEU A 296 -2.22 15.33 -14.67
C LEU A 296 -3.40 15.44 -15.62
N LEU A 297 -3.21 16.06 -16.79
CA LEU A 297 -4.29 16.34 -17.74
C LEU A 297 -4.45 15.28 -18.83
N GLU A 298 -3.50 14.35 -18.97
CA GLU A 298 -3.64 13.22 -19.89
C GLU A 298 -4.92 12.41 -19.59
N PRO A 299 -5.71 12.03 -20.60
CA PRO A 299 -6.97 11.32 -20.41
C PRO A 299 -6.85 10.04 -19.59
N ALA A 300 -5.78 9.25 -19.78
CA ALA A 300 -5.54 8.00 -19.04
C ALA A 300 -5.30 8.27 -17.55
N HIS A 301 -4.51 9.29 -17.20
CA HIS A 301 -4.23 9.68 -15.80
C HIS A 301 -5.47 10.24 -15.12
N ARG A 302 -6.27 11.05 -15.81
CA ARG A 302 -7.57 11.51 -15.29
C ARG A 302 -8.54 10.35 -15.06
N GLN A 303 -8.55 9.36 -15.96
CA GLN A 303 -9.35 8.15 -15.76
C GLN A 303 -8.88 7.37 -14.53
N TYR A 304 -7.56 7.23 -14.35
CA TYR A 304 -7.00 6.60 -13.15
C TYR A 304 -7.44 7.28 -11.86
N LEU A 305 -7.34 8.62 -11.79
CA LEU A 305 -7.81 9.38 -10.62
C LEU A 305 -9.33 9.21 -10.39
N ARG A 306 -10.13 9.09 -11.47
CA ARG A 306 -11.57 8.77 -11.33
C ARG A 306 -11.80 7.38 -10.75
N ILE A 307 -11.06 6.36 -11.21
CA ILE A 307 -11.13 4.99 -10.68
C ILE A 307 -10.80 4.97 -9.18
N LEU A 308 -9.84 5.78 -8.75
CA LEU A 308 -9.47 5.90 -7.35
C LEU A 308 -10.52 6.64 -6.50
N LEU A 309 -11.14 7.68 -7.00
CA LEU A 309 -11.95 8.59 -6.18
C LEU A 309 -13.46 8.32 -6.26
N ALA A 310 -13.95 7.89 -7.43
CA ALA A 310 -15.39 7.72 -7.65
C ALA A 310 -16.06 6.66 -6.76
N PRO A 311 -15.42 5.52 -6.41
CA PRO A 311 -16.06 4.51 -5.56
C PRO A 311 -16.44 5.03 -4.17
N ALA A 312 -15.70 6.02 -3.66
CA ALA A 312 -16.01 6.71 -2.41
C ALA A 312 -16.82 8.00 -2.61
N GLY A 313 -17.47 8.18 -3.77
CA GLY A 313 -18.27 9.37 -4.08
C GLY A 313 -17.47 10.67 -4.06
N TYR A 314 -16.17 10.62 -4.37
CA TYR A 314 -15.23 11.75 -4.30
C TYR A 314 -15.06 12.36 -2.89
N LEU A 315 -15.63 11.75 -1.85
CA LEU A 315 -15.47 12.22 -0.46
C LEU A 315 -14.01 12.42 -0.06
N PRO A 316 -13.03 11.54 -0.44
CA PRO A 316 -11.63 11.76 -0.08
C PRO A 316 -11.08 13.14 -0.44
N VAL A 317 -11.59 13.78 -1.47
CA VAL A 317 -11.15 15.12 -1.92
C VAL A 317 -11.47 16.20 -0.88
N LEU A 318 -12.46 15.98 -0.03
CA LEU A 318 -12.83 16.90 1.05
C LEU A 318 -11.84 16.84 2.24
N ALA A 319 -10.97 15.82 2.28
CA ALA A 319 -9.92 15.68 3.29
C ALA A 319 -8.49 15.71 2.66
N PRO A 320 -8.10 16.80 1.97
CA PRO A 320 -6.82 16.86 1.25
C PRO A 320 -5.60 16.70 2.18
N TRP A 321 -5.74 17.09 3.44
CA TRP A 321 -4.68 16.89 4.45
C TRP A 321 -4.44 15.40 4.78
N VAL A 322 -5.39 14.52 4.51
CA VAL A 322 -5.23 13.07 4.60
C VAL A 322 -4.69 12.51 3.28
N LEU A 323 -5.25 12.96 2.15
CA LEU A 323 -4.84 12.51 0.82
C LEU A 323 -3.34 12.73 0.56
N VAL A 324 -2.73 13.74 1.15
CA VAL A 324 -1.29 13.99 1.02
C VAL A 324 -0.43 12.78 1.44
N MET A 325 -0.95 11.91 2.30
CA MET A 325 -0.25 10.68 2.69
C MET A 325 -0.13 9.65 1.56
N ALA A 326 -1.04 9.68 0.57
CA ALA A 326 -0.99 8.82 -0.61
C ALA A 326 -0.18 9.46 -1.77
N PHE A 327 0.30 10.69 -1.60
CA PHE A 327 0.99 11.42 -2.66
C PHE A 327 2.18 10.65 -3.26
N PRO A 328 3.05 9.98 -2.48
CA PRO A 328 4.18 9.25 -3.06
C PRO A 328 3.72 8.16 -4.05
N SER A 329 2.75 7.32 -3.67
CA SER A 329 2.25 6.23 -4.52
C SER A 329 1.48 6.76 -5.74
N ILE A 330 0.65 7.78 -5.57
CA ILE A 330 -0.06 8.43 -6.69
C ILE A 330 0.95 9.05 -7.66
N ALA A 331 1.98 9.74 -7.15
CA ALA A 331 3.01 10.35 -7.98
C ALA A 331 3.82 9.29 -8.74
N LEU A 332 4.25 8.21 -8.08
CA LEU A 332 4.95 7.11 -8.73
C LEU A 332 4.12 6.51 -9.88
N ASN A 333 2.83 6.29 -9.66
CA ASN A 333 1.98 5.73 -10.69
C ASN A 333 1.77 6.70 -11.87
N LEU A 334 1.49 7.98 -11.61
CA LEU A 334 1.28 8.99 -12.66
C LEU A 334 2.55 9.36 -13.42
N LEU A 335 3.73 9.21 -12.80
CA LEU A 335 5.03 9.54 -13.41
C LEU A 335 5.66 8.33 -14.11
N SER A 336 5.06 7.16 -14.07
CA SER A 336 5.61 5.97 -14.70
C SER A 336 5.40 5.99 -16.20
N SER A 337 6.42 5.62 -16.97
CA SER A 337 6.27 5.29 -18.39
C SER A 337 5.56 3.94 -18.63
N TYR A 338 5.41 3.12 -17.57
CA TYR A 338 4.74 1.84 -17.65
C TYR A 338 3.24 1.98 -17.40
N ARG A 339 2.47 1.93 -18.48
CA ARG A 339 1.01 2.21 -18.49
C ARG A 339 0.22 1.40 -17.46
N ASN A 340 0.62 0.16 -17.17
CA ASN A 340 -0.10 -0.70 -16.23
C ASN A 340 -0.17 -0.13 -14.81
N GLN A 341 0.76 0.79 -14.42
CA GLN A 341 0.73 1.41 -13.10
C GLN A 341 -0.47 2.34 -12.87
N TYR A 342 -1.06 2.89 -13.94
CA TYR A 342 -2.21 3.79 -13.85
C TYR A 342 -3.47 3.30 -14.59
N LEU A 343 -3.56 2.01 -14.93
CA LEU A 343 -4.80 1.42 -15.45
C LEU A 343 -5.83 1.12 -14.36
N GLY A 344 -5.42 0.98 -13.11
CA GLY A 344 -6.31 0.65 -11.98
C GLY A 344 -6.81 -0.80 -11.96
N VAL A 345 -6.24 -1.68 -12.79
CA VAL A 345 -6.61 -3.11 -12.89
C VAL A 345 -5.51 -4.05 -12.38
N PHE A 346 -4.44 -3.49 -11.82
CA PHE A 346 -3.31 -4.21 -11.26
C PHE A 346 -3.07 -3.83 -9.79
N GLN A 347 -2.09 -4.43 -9.15
CA GLN A 347 -1.73 -4.23 -7.74
C GLN A 347 -1.24 -2.83 -7.37
N TYR A 348 -0.93 -1.97 -8.33
CA TYR A 348 -0.29 -0.65 -8.11
C TYR A 348 -1.14 0.39 -7.37
N SER A 349 -2.39 0.08 -7.08
CA SER A 349 -3.27 0.96 -6.30
C SER A 349 -3.50 0.45 -4.87
N ALA A 350 -2.92 -0.69 -4.51
CA ALA A 350 -3.16 -1.35 -3.23
C ALA A 350 -2.85 -0.46 -2.03
N GLU A 351 -1.68 0.20 -2.04
CA GLU A 351 -1.23 1.08 -0.96
C GLU A 351 -1.96 2.43 -0.90
N ILE A 352 -2.68 2.80 -1.95
CA ILE A 352 -3.46 4.05 -2.00
C ILE A 352 -4.81 3.88 -1.29
N VAL A 353 -5.46 2.73 -1.47
CA VAL A 353 -6.80 2.46 -0.93
C VAL A 353 -6.93 2.74 0.57
N PRO A 354 -6.00 2.33 1.46
CA PRO A 354 -6.06 2.64 2.89
C PRO A 354 -6.18 4.12 3.21
N VAL A 355 -5.44 4.95 2.47
CA VAL A 355 -5.47 6.40 2.65
C VAL A 355 -6.78 6.97 2.14
N LEU A 356 -7.33 6.46 1.02
CA LEU A 356 -8.64 6.89 0.50
C LEU A 356 -9.76 6.54 1.49
N ILE A 357 -9.73 5.35 2.10
CA ILE A 357 -10.69 4.96 3.13
C ILE A 357 -10.58 5.89 4.34
N PHE A 358 -9.36 6.19 4.81
CA PHE A 358 -9.19 7.12 5.93
C PHE A 358 -9.62 8.55 5.55
N ALA A 359 -9.32 9.02 4.36
CA ALA A 359 -9.79 10.32 3.86
C ALA A 359 -11.32 10.38 3.77
N THR A 360 -11.99 9.27 3.35
CA THR A 360 -13.45 9.17 3.35
C THR A 360 -14.05 9.29 4.76
N ILE A 361 -13.37 8.73 5.77
CA ILE A 361 -13.81 8.84 7.17
C ILE A 361 -13.67 10.27 7.71
N GLU A 362 -12.70 11.02 7.19
CA GLU A 362 -12.37 12.39 7.65
C GLU A 362 -13.12 13.48 6.87
N ALA A 363 -13.75 13.13 5.75
CA ALA A 363 -14.58 14.02 4.93
C ALA A 363 -15.91 14.35 5.62
#